data_95c9149410c09776f85e10bab7b8f063
#
_entry.id   95c9149410c09776f85e10bab7b8f063
#
_cell.length_a   1.000
_cell.length_b   1.000
_cell.length_c   1.000
_cell.angle_alpha   90.00
_cell.angle_beta   90.00
_cell.angle_gamma   90.00
#
_symmetry.space_group_name_H-M   'P 1'
#
loop_
_entity.id
_entity.type
_entity.pdbx_description
1 polymer ?
#
loop_
_entity_poly.entity_id
_entity_poly.type
_entity_poly.pdbx_seq_one_letter_code
_entity_poly.pdbx_strand_id
1 'polypeptide(L)'
;MTNTEFSQEALLQEARDKTGLQDYGDEIFLSGLASLLETYQSNYFTERARKGLRRRMLDLLVSRLQVEDAWKRFPDTRSLPIKQPLFLTGLPRTGTSALLNVLANDPSTRELKLWEAHNPSPMQGLAEGEVDPRYLQVKAYYDHMNATSDFKKIHHMTADSAEECIYLTNHSFQDAAYGF
;
A
#
# COMPACT_ATOMS: atom_id res chain seq x y z
N MET A 1 -24.31 9.49 18.60
CA MET A 1 -24.25 8.06 18.32
C MET A 1 -22.88 7.82 17.70
N THR A 2 -21.98 7.18 18.41
CA THR A 2 -20.65 6.80 17.90
C THR A 2 -20.87 5.82 16.76
N ASN A 3 -20.47 6.23 15.57
CA ASN A 3 -20.58 5.38 14.39
C ASN A 3 -19.59 4.23 14.53
N THR A 4 -20.07 3.07 14.98
CA THR A 4 -19.26 1.86 15.18
C THR A 4 -18.52 1.41 13.91
N GLU A 5 -18.95 1.89 12.75
CA GLU A 5 -18.33 1.58 11.46
C GLU A 5 -16.88 2.08 11.35
N PHE A 6 -16.52 3.16 12.05
CA PHE A 6 -15.18 3.75 12.10
C PHE A 6 -14.49 3.57 13.46
N SER A 7 -14.90 2.56 14.24
CA SER A 7 -14.17 2.17 15.44
C SER A 7 -12.83 1.52 15.07
N GLN A 8 -11.75 2.02 15.67
CA GLN A 8 -10.41 1.46 15.48
C GLN A 8 -10.38 -0.03 15.87
N GLU A 9 -10.98 -0.37 17.04
CA GLU A 9 -11.03 -1.74 17.52
C GLU A 9 -11.80 -2.65 16.56
N ALA A 10 -12.93 -2.18 16.02
CA ALA A 10 -13.73 -2.96 15.07
C ALA A 10 -12.95 -3.23 13.77
N LEU A 11 -12.21 -2.25 13.25
CA LEU A 11 -11.38 -2.44 12.06
C LEU A 11 -10.20 -3.38 12.30
N LEU A 12 -9.53 -3.25 13.43
CA LEU A 12 -8.45 -4.16 13.82
C LEU A 12 -8.99 -5.58 13.96
N GLN A 13 -10.13 -5.76 14.61
CA GLN A 13 -10.74 -7.09 14.75
C GLN A 13 -11.16 -7.66 13.40
N GLU A 14 -11.81 -6.86 12.53
CA GLU A 14 -12.21 -7.32 11.20
C GLU A 14 -11.01 -7.77 10.34
N ALA A 15 -9.87 -7.07 10.42
CA ALA A 15 -8.66 -7.46 9.73
C ALA A 15 -8.08 -8.79 10.26
N ARG A 16 -8.12 -9.00 11.59
CA ARG A 16 -7.75 -10.29 12.20
C ARG A 16 -8.66 -11.41 11.74
N ASP A 17 -9.96 -11.19 11.74
CA ASP A 17 -10.95 -12.19 11.33
C ASP A 17 -10.78 -12.60 9.86
N LYS A 18 -10.42 -11.64 9.00
CA LYS A 18 -10.16 -11.88 7.57
C LYS A 18 -8.89 -12.69 7.30
N THR A 19 -7.88 -12.53 8.14
CA THR A 19 -6.56 -13.14 7.92
C THR A 19 -6.26 -14.33 8.82
N GLY A 20 -6.94 -14.45 9.96
CA GLY A 20 -6.58 -15.37 11.04
C GLY A 20 -5.30 -14.96 11.81
N LEU A 21 -4.67 -13.85 11.42
CA LEU A 21 -3.44 -13.33 12.02
C LEU A 21 -3.75 -12.36 13.15
N GLN A 22 -2.80 -12.18 14.10
CA GLN A 22 -3.03 -11.39 15.31
C GLN A 22 -2.02 -10.27 15.52
N ASP A 23 -0.83 -10.39 14.93
CA ASP A 23 0.30 -9.51 15.19
C ASP A 23 0.40 -8.41 14.15
N TYR A 24 0.25 -7.17 14.59
CA TYR A 24 0.41 -5.99 13.76
C TYR A 24 1.84 -5.41 13.81
N GLY A 25 2.75 -6.02 14.57
CA GLY A 25 4.09 -5.49 14.83
C GLY A 25 4.06 -4.27 15.74
N ASP A 26 4.85 -3.26 15.41
CA ASP A 26 4.93 -2.01 16.16
C ASP A 26 3.58 -1.26 16.17
N GLU A 27 3.21 -0.71 17.34
CA GLU A 27 1.95 -0.01 17.57
C GLU A 27 1.96 1.47 17.17
N ILE A 28 3.07 2.00 16.65
CA ILE A 28 3.23 3.43 16.26
C ILE A 28 2.12 3.83 15.26
N PHE A 29 1.68 2.91 14.39
CA PHE A 29 0.64 3.18 13.41
C PHE A 29 -0.74 3.49 14.02
N LEU A 30 -1.01 3.07 15.25
CA LEU A 30 -2.33 3.22 15.89
C LEU A 30 -2.74 4.68 16.06
N SER A 31 -1.79 5.56 16.37
CA SER A 31 -2.06 6.98 16.50
C SER A 31 -2.46 7.63 15.17
N GLY A 32 -1.78 7.27 14.08
CA GLY A 32 -2.13 7.73 12.74
C GLY A 32 -3.49 7.21 12.30
N LEU A 33 -3.76 5.93 12.52
CA LEU A 33 -5.07 5.32 12.23
C LEU A 33 -6.19 6.02 12.99
N ALA A 34 -6.02 6.30 14.30
CA ALA A 34 -7.03 7.00 15.10
C ALA A 34 -7.36 8.38 14.53
N SER A 35 -6.33 9.17 14.19
CA SER A 35 -6.50 10.51 13.61
C SER A 35 -7.23 10.49 12.27
N LEU A 36 -6.92 9.51 11.41
CA LEU A 36 -7.61 9.34 10.12
C LEU A 36 -9.07 8.95 10.32
N LEU A 37 -9.36 8.01 11.22
CA LEU A 37 -10.72 7.58 11.50
C LEU A 37 -11.58 8.73 12.05
N GLU A 38 -11.03 9.57 12.94
CA GLU A 38 -11.70 10.77 13.41
C GLU A 38 -12.01 11.75 12.26
N THR A 39 -11.02 11.98 11.39
CA THR A 39 -11.20 12.84 10.20
C THR A 39 -12.29 12.31 9.28
N TYR A 40 -12.32 11.01 9.02
CA TYR A 40 -13.27 10.40 8.09
C TYR A 40 -14.69 10.27 8.63
N GLN A 41 -14.88 10.37 9.93
CA GLN A 41 -16.19 10.50 10.56
C GLN A 41 -16.83 11.88 10.35
N SER A 42 -16.04 12.88 9.93
CA SER A 42 -16.54 14.22 9.68
C SER A 42 -17.57 14.27 8.55
N ASN A 43 -18.42 15.31 8.59
CA ASN A 43 -19.49 15.51 7.59
C ASN A 43 -18.97 15.99 6.21
N TYR A 44 -17.67 16.13 6.04
CA TYR A 44 -17.07 16.55 4.76
C TYR A 44 -17.08 15.45 3.70
N PHE A 45 -17.27 14.19 4.09
CA PHE A 45 -17.23 13.06 3.18
C PHE A 45 -18.65 12.52 2.89
N THR A 46 -18.91 12.22 1.61
CA THR A 46 -20.10 11.49 1.22
C THR A 46 -20.08 10.07 1.79
N GLU A 47 -21.24 9.43 1.93
CA GLU A 47 -21.32 8.03 2.39
C GLU A 47 -20.50 7.09 1.50
N ARG A 48 -20.53 7.30 0.17
CA ARG A 48 -19.72 6.52 -0.78
C ARG A 48 -18.23 6.70 -0.52
N ALA A 49 -17.77 7.93 -0.28
CA ALA A 49 -16.36 8.21 0.02
C ALA A 49 -15.95 7.54 1.34
N ARG A 50 -16.76 7.64 2.39
CA ARG A 50 -16.51 7.00 3.69
C ARG A 50 -16.35 5.48 3.55
N LYS A 51 -17.24 4.81 2.81
CA LYS A 51 -17.13 3.37 2.55
C LYS A 51 -15.84 3.01 1.84
N GLY A 52 -15.43 3.80 0.85
CA GLY A 52 -14.14 3.61 0.15
C GLY A 52 -12.94 3.78 1.07
N LEU A 53 -12.94 4.85 1.89
CA LEU A 53 -11.89 5.14 2.86
C LEU A 53 -11.78 4.03 3.92
N ARG A 54 -12.93 3.60 4.48
CA ARG A 54 -12.96 2.48 5.43
C ARG A 54 -12.36 1.21 4.84
N ARG A 55 -12.75 0.88 3.61
CA ARG A 55 -12.20 -0.30 2.92
C ARG A 55 -10.69 -0.17 2.75
N ARG A 56 -10.19 1.00 2.33
CA ARG A 56 -8.74 1.24 2.22
C ARG A 56 -8.01 1.03 3.55
N MET A 57 -8.56 1.54 4.66
CA MET A 57 -7.96 1.32 5.99
C MET A 57 -7.91 -0.16 6.33
N LEU A 58 -8.99 -0.90 6.08
CA LEU A 58 -9.06 -2.33 6.31
C LEU A 58 -8.04 -3.12 5.46
N ASP A 59 -7.93 -2.78 4.18
CA ASP A 59 -6.98 -3.44 3.26
C ASP A 59 -5.53 -3.21 3.71
N LEU A 60 -5.19 -2.00 4.18
CA LEU A 60 -3.86 -1.71 4.74
C LEU A 60 -3.59 -2.47 6.06
N LEU A 61 -4.59 -2.62 6.92
CA LEU A 61 -4.46 -3.41 8.15
C LEU A 61 -4.25 -4.89 7.85
N VAL A 62 -4.99 -5.43 6.89
CA VAL A 62 -4.81 -6.80 6.40
C VAL A 62 -3.39 -6.98 5.85
N SER A 63 -2.94 -6.06 4.99
CA SER A 63 -1.59 -6.10 4.44
C SER A 63 -0.52 -6.03 5.53
N ARG A 64 -0.71 -5.19 6.56
CA ARG A 64 0.22 -5.09 7.70
C ARG A 64 0.35 -6.41 8.46
N LEU A 65 -0.77 -7.08 8.77
CA LEU A 65 -0.77 -8.41 9.39
C LEU A 65 0.01 -9.43 8.54
N GLN A 66 -0.20 -9.40 7.24
CA GLN A 66 0.47 -10.31 6.30
C GLN A 66 1.98 -10.03 6.21
N VAL A 67 2.42 -8.77 6.27
CA VAL A 67 3.84 -8.40 6.31
C VAL A 67 4.51 -8.89 7.57
N GLU A 68 3.89 -8.71 8.74
CA GLU A 68 4.45 -9.21 10.01
C GLU A 68 4.54 -10.75 10.02
N ASP A 69 3.52 -11.43 9.48
CA ASP A 69 3.56 -12.88 9.31
C ASP A 69 4.68 -13.32 8.34
N ALA A 70 4.85 -12.62 7.23
CA ALA A 70 5.92 -12.90 6.27
C ALA A 70 7.31 -12.78 6.92
N TRP A 71 7.53 -11.75 7.75
CA TRP A 71 8.78 -11.60 8.49
C TRP A 71 9.04 -12.71 9.51
N LYS A 72 7.99 -13.31 10.07
CA LYS A 72 8.14 -14.50 10.93
C LYS A 72 8.50 -15.76 10.14
N ARG A 73 7.92 -15.89 8.96
CA ARG A 73 8.21 -17.02 8.04
C ARG A 73 9.60 -16.92 7.40
N PHE A 74 10.07 -15.70 7.15
CA PHE A 74 11.34 -15.41 6.49
C PHE A 74 12.21 -14.49 7.35
N PRO A 75 12.66 -14.93 8.54
CA PRO A 75 13.36 -14.08 9.50
C PRO A 75 14.65 -13.46 8.95
N ASP A 76 15.33 -14.15 8.05
CA ASP A 76 16.58 -13.68 7.45
C ASP A 76 16.40 -12.41 6.61
N THR A 77 15.17 -12.15 6.11
CA THR A 77 14.89 -10.94 5.32
C THR A 77 15.07 -9.66 6.12
N ARG A 78 14.87 -9.68 7.44
CA ARG A 78 15.09 -8.52 8.33
C ARG A 78 16.57 -8.14 8.45
N SER A 79 17.46 -9.08 8.24
CA SER A 79 18.91 -8.87 8.33
C SER A 79 19.57 -8.59 6.99
N LEU A 80 18.82 -8.63 5.88
CA LEU A 80 19.37 -8.35 4.56
C LEU A 80 19.82 -6.89 4.47
N PRO A 81 21.10 -6.64 4.13
CA PRO A 81 21.59 -5.27 4.03
C PRO A 81 21.02 -4.59 2.78
N ILE A 82 20.45 -3.41 2.97
CA ILE A 82 20.14 -2.52 1.86
C ILE A 82 21.45 -1.84 1.46
N LYS A 83 21.99 -2.21 0.29
CA LYS A 83 23.26 -1.69 -0.19
C LYS A 83 23.04 -0.54 -1.17
N GLN A 84 23.68 0.60 -0.88
CA GLN A 84 23.71 1.78 -1.76
C GLN A 84 22.32 2.21 -2.27
N PRO A 85 21.32 2.42 -1.38
CA PRO A 85 20.01 2.85 -1.81
C PRO A 85 20.08 4.22 -2.47
N LEU A 86 19.48 4.36 -3.65
CA LEU A 86 19.30 5.63 -4.33
C LEU A 86 17.92 6.19 -4.02
N PHE A 87 17.87 7.38 -3.39
CA PHE A 87 16.62 8.08 -3.11
C PHE A 87 16.44 9.24 -4.09
N LEU A 88 15.32 9.21 -4.82
CA LEU A 88 14.88 10.33 -5.65
C LEU A 88 13.92 11.20 -4.83
N THR A 89 14.27 12.46 -4.66
CA THR A 89 13.43 13.42 -3.96
C THR A 89 13.25 14.67 -4.82
N GLY A 90 12.10 15.32 -4.68
CA GLY A 90 11.82 16.57 -5.41
C GLY A 90 10.43 17.09 -5.10
N LEU A 91 10.16 18.32 -5.52
CA LEU A 91 8.81 18.87 -5.44
C LEU A 91 7.88 18.15 -6.42
N PRO A 92 6.58 18.10 -6.14
CA PRO A 92 5.61 17.54 -7.08
C PRO A 92 5.73 18.21 -8.47
N ARG A 93 5.59 17.41 -9.51
CA ARG A 93 5.61 17.83 -10.93
C ARG A 93 6.98 18.33 -11.44
N THR A 94 8.09 17.93 -10.81
CA THR A 94 9.47 18.27 -11.26
C THR A 94 10.13 17.17 -12.10
N GLY A 95 9.40 16.09 -12.43
CA GLY A 95 9.89 15.02 -13.29
C GLY A 95 10.53 13.85 -12.55
N THR A 96 10.34 13.72 -11.23
CA THR A 96 10.88 12.61 -10.42
C THR A 96 10.39 11.25 -10.91
N SER A 97 9.12 11.10 -11.28
CA SER A 97 8.58 9.85 -11.84
C SER A 97 9.22 9.50 -13.20
N ALA A 98 9.49 10.50 -14.05
CA ALA A 98 10.17 10.25 -15.33
C ALA A 98 11.62 9.79 -15.10
N LEU A 99 12.33 10.43 -14.17
CA LEU A 99 13.70 10.05 -13.81
C LEU A 99 13.73 8.64 -13.20
N LEU A 100 12.76 8.31 -12.31
CA LEU A 100 12.63 6.98 -11.73
C LEU A 100 12.48 5.90 -12.82
N ASN A 101 11.61 6.13 -13.81
CA ASN A 101 11.42 5.20 -14.93
C ASN A 101 12.68 5.07 -15.81
N VAL A 102 13.47 6.13 -15.97
CA VAL A 102 14.74 6.03 -16.70
C VAL A 102 15.75 5.16 -15.93
N LEU A 103 15.88 5.38 -14.62
CA LEU A 103 16.79 4.61 -13.76
C LEU A 103 16.35 3.15 -13.62
N ALA A 104 15.06 2.88 -13.61
CA ALA A 104 14.50 1.52 -13.57
C ALA A 104 14.85 0.66 -14.81
N ASN A 105 15.31 1.28 -15.91
CA ASN A 105 15.78 0.54 -17.07
C ASN A 105 17.24 0.05 -16.93
N ASP A 106 17.96 0.47 -15.90
CA ASP A 106 19.32 -0.03 -15.64
C ASP A 106 19.25 -1.42 -14.99
N PRO A 107 19.77 -2.49 -15.63
CA PRO A 107 19.71 -3.84 -15.09
C PRO A 107 20.50 -4.03 -13.79
N SER A 108 21.34 -3.08 -13.40
CA SER A 108 22.06 -3.09 -12.13
C SER A 108 21.25 -2.55 -10.95
N THR A 109 20.09 -1.93 -11.23
CA THR A 109 19.19 -1.39 -10.21
C THR A 109 17.98 -2.29 -10.02
N ARG A 110 17.38 -2.24 -8.84
CA ARG A 110 16.07 -2.83 -8.55
C ARG A 110 15.15 -1.73 -8.06
N GLU A 111 14.11 -1.50 -8.80
CA GLU A 111 13.03 -0.58 -8.47
C GLU A 111 11.93 -1.25 -7.64
N LEU A 112 11.15 -0.44 -6.93
CA LEU A 112 9.90 -0.87 -6.32
C LEU A 112 8.81 -0.86 -7.39
N LYS A 113 8.25 -2.01 -7.72
CA LYS A 113 7.12 -2.11 -8.65
C LYS A 113 5.80 -1.80 -7.97
N LEU A 114 4.88 -1.19 -8.70
CA LEU A 114 3.56 -0.80 -8.19
C LEU A 114 2.82 -1.96 -7.53
N TRP A 115 2.80 -3.14 -8.15
CA TRP A 115 2.11 -4.30 -7.58
C TRP A 115 2.75 -4.80 -6.28
N GLU A 116 4.07 -4.70 -6.14
CA GLU A 116 4.80 -5.05 -4.91
C GLU A 116 4.52 -4.02 -3.80
N ALA A 117 4.43 -2.75 -4.17
CA ALA A 117 4.16 -1.66 -3.24
C ALA A 117 2.74 -1.74 -2.65
N HIS A 118 1.76 -2.15 -3.46
CA HIS A 118 0.39 -2.36 -3.01
C HIS A 118 0.22 -3.56 -2.07
N ASN A 119 0.95 -4.64 -2.34
CA ASN A 119 0.84 -5.90 -1.61
C ASN A 119 2.24 -6.46 -1.33
N PRO A 120 2.97 -5.90 -0.34
CA PRO A 120 4.38 -6.23 -0.13
C PRO A 120 4.63 -7.64 0.44
N SER A 121 3.61 -8.28 1.05
CA SER A 121 3.75 -9.62 1.59
C SER A 121 3.74 -10.68 0.49
N PRO A 122 4.75 -11.58 0.39
CA PRO A 122 4.76 -12.63 -0.62
C PRO A 122 3.65 -13.66 -0.39
N MET A 123 3.04 -14.13 -1.47
CA MET A 123 2.06 -15.22 -1.41
C MET A 123 2.71 -16.53 -0.99
N GLN A 124 1.96 -17.33 -0.23
CA GLN A 124 2.39 -18.69 0.14
C GLN A 124 2.02 -19.68 -0.97
N GLY A 125 2.87 -20.68 -1.17
CA GLY A 125 2.56 -21.81 -2.05
C GLY A 125 2.57 -21.50 -3.54
N LEU A 126 3.09 -20.36 -3.96
CA LEU A 126 3.26 -20.05 -5.37
C LEU A 126 4.37 -20.93 -5.97
N ALA A 127 4.06 -21.68 -7.03
CA ALA A 127 5.04 -22.50 -7.72
C ALA A 127 5.99 -21.63 -8.57
N GLU A 128 7.18 -22.14 -8.82
CA GLU A 128 8.14 -21.46 -9.70
C GLU A 128 7.56 -21.28 -11.10
N GLY A 129 7.55 -20.05 -11.61
CA GLY A 129 7.00 -19.70 -12.92
C GLY A 129 5.50 -19.39 -12.93
N GLU A 130 4.79 -19.55 -11.83
CA GLU A 130 3.42 -19.06 -11.71
C GLU A 130 3.36 -17.53 -11.62
N VAL A 131 2.34 -16.97 -12.30
CA VAL A 131 2.09 -15.52 -12.20
C VAL A 131 1.51 -15.19 -10.83
N ASP A 132 2.15 -14.28 -10.13
CA ASP A 132 1.71 -13.87 -8.80
C ASP A 132 0.29 -13.25 -8.85
N PRO A 133 -0.69 -13.78 -8.08
CA PRO A 133 -2.04 -13.25 -8.04
C PRO A 133 -2.13 -11.78 -7.61
N ARG A 134 -1.18 -11.29 -6.81
CA ARG A 134 -1.08 -9.87 -6.42
C ARG A 134 -0.83 -8.99 -7.64
N TYR A 135 0.06 -9.44 -8.54
CA TYR A 135 0.32 -8.78 -9.81
C TYR A 135 -0.95 -8.71 -10.67
N LEU A 136 -1.67 -9.83 -10.82
CA LEU A 136 -2.89 -9.88 -11.62
C LEU A 136 -3.97 -8.95 -11.07
N GLN A 137 -4.11 -8.88 -9.74
CA GLN A 137 -5.09 -8.00 -9.09
C GLN A 137 -4.78 -6.52 -9.36
N VAL A 138 -3.54 -6.11 -9.18
CA VAL A 138 -3.10 -4.72 -9.40
C VAL A 138 -3.19 -4.38 -10.88
N LYS A 139 -2.79 -5.30 -11.77
CA LYS A 139 -2.92 -5.14 -13.22
C LYS A 139 -4.37 -4.89 -13.63
N ALA A 140 -5.30 -5.73 -13.20
CA ALA A 140 -6.71 -5.59 -13.53
C ALA A 140 -7.29 -4.24 -13.06
N TYR A 141 -6.91 -3.79 -11.86
CA TYR A 141 -7.34 -2.51 -11.32
C TYR A 141 -6.85 -1.32 -12.17
N TYR A 142 -5.55 -1.26 -12.50
CA TYR A 142 -4.99 -0.15 -13.26
C TYR A 142 -5.36 -0.21 -14.74
N ASP A 143 -5.51 -1.37 -15.34
CA ASP A 143 -6.04 -1.51 -16.69
C ASP A 143 -7.46 -0.92 -16.79
N HIS A 144 -8.31 -1.24 -15.81
CA HIS A 144 -9.67 -0.68 -15.73
C HIS A 144 -9.64 0.85 -15.53
N MET A 145 -8.84 1.34 -14.60
CA MET A 145 -8.69 2.77 -14.33
C MET A 145 -8.19 3.53 -15.56
N ASN A 146 -7.18 3.01 -16.25
CA ASN A 146 -6.64 3.61 -17.47
C ASN A 146 -7.65 3.61 -18.63
N ALA A 147 -8.56 2.62 -18.68
CA ALA A 147 -9.60 2.54 -19.69
C ALA A 147 -10.79 3.49 -19.42
N THR A 148 -11.12 3.73 -18.14
CA THR A 148 -12.37 4.39 -17.73
C THR A 148 -12.20 5.82 -17.22
N SER A 149 -10.97 6.26 -16.98
CA SER A 149 -10.70 7.60 -16.46
C SER A 149 -9.66 8.36 -17.30
N ASP A 150 -9.72 9.68 -17.20
CA ASP A 150 -8.71 10.57 -17.80
C ASP A 150 -7.40 10.64 -16.99
N PHE A 151 -7.32 9.93 -15.88
CA PHE A 151 -6.15 9.93 -15.01
C PHE A 151 -4.88 9.54 -15.74
N LYS A 152 -4.96 8.60 -16.71
CA LYS A 152 -3.83 8.21 -17.56
C LYS A 152 -3.18 9.36 -18.33
N LYS A 153 -3.90 10.46 -18.57
CA LYS A 153 -3.35 11.64 -19.24
C LYS A 153 -2.40 12.43 -18.34
N ILE A 154 -2.56 12.27 -17.02
CA ILE A 154 -1.77 12.96 -16.00
C ILE A 154 -0.67 12.02 -15.49
N HIS A 155 -1.01 10.77 -15.24
CA HIS A 155 -0.13 9.76 -14.67
C HIS A 155 -0.54 8.36 -15.14
N HIS A 156 0.15 7.86 -16.16
CA HIS A 156 -0.10 6.51 -16.67
C HIS A 156 0.62 5.51 -15.78
N MET A 157 -0.15 4.61 -15.16
CA MET A 157 0.36 3.59 -14.25
C MET A 157 0.02 2.19 -14.76
N THR A 158 0.95 1.27 -14.61
CA THR A 158 0.77 -0.17 -14.85
C THR A 158 1.25 -0.94 -13.63
N ALA A 159 0.89 -2.21 -13.51
CA ALA A 159 1.37 -3.03 -12.41
C ALA A 159 2.91 -3.06 -12.33
N ASP A 160 3.58 -3.00 -13.47
CA ASP A 160 5.05 -3.05 -13.59
C ASP A 160 5.74 -1.68 -13.48
N SER A 161 4.98 -0.58 -13.37
CA SER A 161 5.58 0.75 -13.22
C SER A 161 6.47 0.80 -12.00
N ALA A 162 7.64 1.42 -12.13
CA ALA A 162 8.45 1.84 -11.00
C ALA A 162 7.70 2.92 -10.21
N GLU A 163 7.54 2.73 -8.90
CA GLU A 163 6.67 3.57 -8.09
C GLU A 163 7.31 4.10 -6.82
N GLU A 164 6.66 5.10 -6.27
CA GLU A 164 7.09 5.80 -5.08
C GLU A 164 6.88 4.95 -3.81
N CYS A 165 7.78 5.10 -2.85
CA CYS A 165 7.69 4.39 -1.56
C CYS A 165 6.48 4.82 -0.70
N ILE A 166 5.73 5.83 -1.12
CA ILE A 166 4.51 6.31 -0.45
C ILE A 166 3.48 5.18 -0.24
N TYR A 167 3.41 4.22 -1.16
CA TYR A 167 2.53 3.05 -1.02
C TYR A 167 2.95 2.15 0.15
N LEU A 168 4.25 2.04 0.44
CA LEU A 168 4.74 1.31 1.61
C LEU A 168 4.53 2.09 2.90
N THR A 169 4.78 3.41 2.88
CA THR A 169 4.62 4.26 4.07
C THR A 169 3.15 4.45 4.47
N ASN A 170 2.21 4.24 3.54
CA ASN A 170 0.78 4.20 3.84
C ASN A 170 0.40 3.23 4.98
N HIS A 171 1.17 2.16 5.18
CA HIS A 171 0.94 1.19 6.26
C HIS A 171 1.23 1.76 7.65
N SER A 172 1.89 2.91 7.74
CA SER A 172 2.07 3.64 9.01
C SER A 172 0.87 4.48 9.40
N PHE A 173 -0.06 4.76 8.46
CA PHE A 173 -1.18 5.70 8.60
C PHE A 173 -0.76 7.13 8.98
N GLN A 174 0.51 7.48 8.76
CA GLN A 174 1.12 8.78 9.08
C GLN A 174 1.70 9.47 7.84
N ASP A 175 1.31 9.02 6.66
CA ASP A 175 1.83 9.52 5.40
C ASP A 175 1.12 10.79 4.92
N ALA A 176 1.84 11.64 4.18
CA ALA A 176 1.31 12.84 3.55
C ALA A 176 0.19 12.54 2.52
N ALA A 177 0.15 11.32 1.96
CA ALA A 177 -0.89 10.88 1.03
C ALA A 177 -2.30 10.92 1.60
N TYR A 178 -2.45 11.00 2.92
CA TYR A 178 -3.74 11.13 3.58
C TYR A 178 -4.22 12.59 3.74
N GLY A 179 -3.37 13.56 3.41
CA GLY A 179 -3.68 14.99 3.52
C GLY A 179 -4.28 15.62 2.27
N PHE A 180 -4.53 14.85 1.20
CA PHE A 180 -5.01 15.34 -0.09
C PHE A 180 -6.29 14.63 -0.52
#